data_667f396b35af6507de6daad08d8bc1e4
#
_entry.id   667f396b35af6507de6daad08d8bc1e4
#
_cell.length_a   1.000
_cell.length_b   1.000
_cell.length_c   1.000
_cell.angle_alpha   90.00
_cell.angle_beta   90.00
_cell.angle_gamma   90.00
#
_symmetry.space_group_name_H-M   'P 1'
#
loop_
_entity.id
_entity.type
_entity.pdbx_description
1 polymer ?
#
loop_
_entity_poly.entity_id
_entity_poly.type
_entity_poly.pdbx_seq_one_letter_code
_entity_poly.pdbx_strand_id
1 'polypeptide(L)'
;VRFSDRKEAGRKLAAKLKGYRGSDTVVYALPRGGVVLGYEISQALGVPLDLVITRKIGHPYNPEYAIGAITEEGEALYAERERAALDQDWLKQAAEKEQREALRRRNVYLKGRKRTSAKGRRAIVVDDGVATGLTLRAALLSLRKDKPRELIVAVPVAPYDVIQVLRNEADTVVVLEDDREYLGAVGAYYDEFPQVSDEEVIRLLQQSKNLE
;
A
#
# COMPACT_ATOMS: atom_id res chain seq x y z
N VAL A 1 -8.51 19.79 2.92
CA VAL A 1 -7.87 19.43 4.18
C VAL A 1 -6.41 19.11 3.92
N ARG A 2 -5.55 19.50 4.81
CA ARG A 2 -4.12 19.33 4.70
C ARG A 2 -3.59 18.67 5.98
N PHE A 3 -2.71 17.70 5.83
CA PHE A 3 -2.09 17.00 6.95
C PHE A 3 -0.75 17.65 7.28
N SER A 4 -0.42 17.77 8.56
CA SER A 4 0.90 18.27 8.94
C SER A 4 2.02 17.31 8.48
N ASP A 5 1.82 16.03 8.70
CA ASP A 5 2.76 14.97 8.30
C ASP A 5 2.06 13.60 8.19
N ARG A 6 2.81 12.56 7.84
CA ARG A 6 2.31 11.19 7.73
C ARG A 6 1.82 10.63 9.07
N LYS A 7 2.41 11.04 10.18
CA LYS A 7 1.98 10.58 11.53
C LYS A 7 0.58 11.08 11.85
N GLU A 8 0.31 12.35 11.60
CA GLU A 8 -1.03 12.92 11.80
C GLU A 8 -2.06 12.20 10.92
N ALA A 9 -1.75 12.00 9.65
CA ALA A 9 -2.65 11.27 8.74
C ALA A 9 -2.92 9.85 9.27
N GLY A 10 -1.90 9.15 9.73
CA GLY A 10 -2.03 7.82 10.33
C GLY A 10 -2.91 7.80 11.58
N ARG A 11 -2.77 8.77 12.45
CA ARG A 11 -3.60 8.91 13.66
C ARG A 11 -5.05 9.18 13.32
N LYS A 12 -5.31 10.02 12.33
CA LYS A 12 -6.68 10.31 11.85
C LYS A 12 -7.34 9.08 11.24
N LEU A 13 -6.59 8.28 10.47
CA LEU A 13 -7.08 7.00 9.96
C LEU A 13 -7.36 6.01 11.10
N ALA A 14 -6.45 5.91 12.06
CA ALA A 14 -6.61 5.02 13.21
C ALA A 14 -7.92 5.33 13.97
N ALA A 15 -8.26 6.61 14.12
CA ALA A 15 -9.51 7.03 14.76
C ALA A 15 -10.74 6.50 14.01
N LYS A 16 -10.69 6.41 12.67
CA LYS A 16 -11.76 5.84 11.84
C LYS A 16 -11.82 4.31 11.90
N LEU A 17 -10.73 3.67 12.32
CA LEU A 17 -10.57 2.21 12.31
C LEU A 17 -10.74 1.57 13.69
N LYS A 18 -11.24 2.30 14.69
CA LYS A 18 -11.38 1.83 16.08
C LYS A 18 -12.15 0.51 16.20
N GLY A 19 -13.10 0.25 15.32
CA GLY A 19 -13.89 -0.98 15.31
C GLY A 19 -13.10 -2.25 15.04
N TYR A 20 -11.87 -2.12 14.55
CA TYR A 20 -10.98 -3.25 14.27
C TYR A 20 -9.99 -3.54 15.40
N ARG A 21 -10.07 -2.80 16.50
CA ARG A 21 -9.18 -2.98 17.65
C ARG A 21 -9.29 -4.38 18.24
N GLY A 22 -8.13 -4.97 18.57
CA GLY A 22 -8.05 -6.23 19.32
C GLY A 22 -8.68 -7.43 18.62
N SER A 23 -9.17 -7.27 17.40
CA SER A 23 -9.73 -8.35 16.62
C SER A 23 -8.62 -9.09 15.86
N ASP A 24 -9.01 -10.14 15.15
CA ASP A 24 -8.11 -10.91 14.29
C ASP A 24 -7.74 -10.08 13.03
N THR A 25 -7.04 -8.99 13.25
CA THR A 25 -6.69 -7.97 12.26
C THR A 25 -5.18 -7.88 12.08
N VAL A 26 -4.73 -7.72 10.84
CA VAL A 26 -3.34 -7.42 10.49
C VAL A 26 -3.31 -6.16 9.63
N VAL A 27 -2.38 -5.25 9.92
CA VAL A 27 -2.12 -4.07 9.10
C VAL A 27 -0.99 -4.38 8.12
N TYR A 28 -1.24 -4.16 6.85
CA TYR A 28 -0.28 -4.33 5.76
C TYR A 28 0.01 -2.96 5.14
N ALA A 29 1.21 -2.47 5.35
CA ALA A 29 1.62 -1.17 4.83
C ALA A 29 2.43 -1.31 3.54
N LEU A 30 2.25 -0.36 2.62
CA LEU A 30 3.06 -0.27 1.41
C LEU A 30 4.29 0.60 1.71
N PRO A 31 5.52 0.05 1.70
CA PRO A 31 6.72 0.85 1.90
C PRO A 31 6.89 1.87 0.75
N ARG A 32 7.56 2.99 1.00
CA ARG A 32 8.13 3.35 2.29
C ARG A 32 7.17 4.21 3.10
N GLY A 33 6.53 5.22 2.50
CA GLY A 33 5.69 6.20 3.19
C GLY A 33 4.52 5.60 3.97
N GLY A 34 3.88 4.56 3.41
CA GLY A 34 2.75 3.88 4.04
C GLY A 34 3.07 3.23 5.38
N VAL A 35 4.35 2.92 5.63
CA VAL A 35 4.78 2.30 6.89
C VAL A 35 4.61 3.24 8.08
N VAL A 36 4.80 4.54 7.88
CA VAL A 36 4.60 5.54 8.95
C VAL A 36 3.14 5.54 9.41
N LEU A 37 2.20 5.56 8.47
CA LEU A 37 0.76 5.49 8.77
C LEU A 37 0.39 4.12 9.34
N GLY A 38 0.89 3.06 8.73
CA GLY A 38 0.64 1.68 9.16
C GLY A 38 1.08 1.45 10.61
N TYR A 39 2.21 1.99 10.99
CA TYR A 39 2.69 1.95 12.38
C TYR A 39 1.72 2.63 13.35
N GLU A 40 1.28 3.85 13.05
CA GLU A 40 0.32 4.57 13.90
C GLU A 40 -1.00 3.80 14.05
N ILE A 41 -1.50 3.20 12.97
CA ILE A 41 -2.72 2.39 13.00
C ILE A 41 -2.50 1.11 13.82
N SER A 42 -1.42 0.39 13.57
CA SER A 42 -1.06 -0.83 14.29
C SER A 42 -0.97 -0.59 15.80
N GLN A 43 -0.29 0.49 16.22
CA GLN A 43 -0.17 0.85 17.62
C GLN A 43 -1.53 1.18 18.25
N ALA A 44 -2.33 2.00 17.58
CA ALA A 44 -3.63 2.44 18.09
C ALA A 44 -4.64 1.28 18.22
N LEU A 45 -4.58 0.31 17.30
CA LEU A 45 -5.47 -0.86 17.30
C LEU A 45 -4.93 -2.04 18.14
N GLY A 46 -3.64 -2.04 18.47
CA GLY A 46 -2.99 -3.16 19.17
C GLY A 46 -2.94 -4.42 18.29
N VAL A 47 -2.62 -4.28 17.01
CA VAL A 47 -2.59 -5.38 16.03
C VAL A 47 -1.25 -5.42 15.29
N PRO A 48 -0.85 -6.58 14.73
CA PRO A 48 0.42 -6.72 14.03
C PRO A 48 0.53 -5.81 12.80
N LEU A 49 1.76 -5.37 12.52
CA LEU A 49 2.14 -4.65 11.31
C LEU A 49 3.03 -5.53 10.43
N ASP A 50 2.65 -5.69 9.18
CA ASP A 50 3.45 -6.32 8.13
C ASP A 50 3.47 -5.43 6.89
N LEU A 51 4.14 -5.87 5.85
CA LEU A 51 4.30 -5.15 4.58
C LEU A 51 3.75 -5.94 3.41
N VAL A 52 3.26 -5.24 2.40
CA VAL A 52 3.15 -5.74 1.03
C VAL A 52 4.08 -4.89 0.18
N ILE A 53 5.09 -5.52 -0.40
CA ILE A 53 6.05 -4.81 -1.24
C ILE A 53 5.51 -4.77 -2.67
N THR A 54 5.38 -3.59 -3.22
CA THR A 54 4.93 -3.37 -4.60
C THR A 54 5.95 -2.57 -5.38
N ARG A 55 5.97 -2.77 -6.69
CA ARG A 55 6.82 -2.02 -7.60
C ARG A 55 6.01 -1.58 -8.80
N LYS A 56 6.19 -0.34 -9.21
CA LYS A 56 5.62 0.17 -10.46
C LYS A 56 6.35 -0.44 -11.66
N ILE A 57 5.59 -0.73 -12.71
CA ILE A 57 6.15 -1.10 -14.00
C ILE A 57 6.00 0.11 -14.90
N GLY A 58 7.14 0.70 -15.30
CA GLY A 58 7.17 1.90 -16.13
C GLY A 58 7.06 1.60 -17.61
N HIS A 59 6.56 2.56 -18.37
CA HIS A 59 6.51 2.48 -19.84
C HIS A 59 7.92 2.40 -20.42
N PRO A 60 8.17 1.59 -21.49
CA PRO A 60 9.52 1.40 -22.05
C PRO A 60 10.15 2.69 -22.58
N TYR A 61 9.35 3.65 -23.05
CA TYR A 61 9.83 4.93 -23.57
C TYR A 61 9.68 6.09 -22.59
N ASN A 62 9.00 5.87 -21.46
CA ASN A 62 8.86 6.86 -20.39
C ASN A 62 8.73 6.12 -19.05
N PRO A 63 9.86 5.75 -18.42
CA PRO A 63 9.87 4.93 -17.19
C PRO A 63 9.12 5.56 -16.01
N GLU A 64 8.95 6.87 -15.99
CA GLU A 64 8.19 7.57 -14.93
C GLU A 64 6.67 7.37 -15.09
N TYR A 65 6.22 7.02 -16.28
CA TYR A 65 4.82 6.73 -16.55
C TYR A 65 4.52 5.27 -16.19
N ALA A 66 3.81 5.08 -15.08
CA ALA A 66 3.46 3.74 -14.62
C ALA A 66 2.32 3.14 -15.47
N ILE A 67 2.58 1.97 -16.04
CA ILE A 67 1.60 1.20 -16.84
C ILE A 67 1.07 -0.01 -16.09
N GLY A 68 1.68 -0.34 -14.96
CA GLY A 68 1.29 -1.45 -14.12
C GLY A 68 1.99 -1.43 -12.78
N ALA A 69 1.74 -2.46 -12.00
CA ALA A 69 2.39 -2.71 -10.73
C ALA A 69 2.47 -4.21 -10.47
N ILE A 70 3.44 -4.62 -9.68
CA ILE A 70 3.65 -6.02 -9.29
C ILE A 70 4.03 -6.10 -7.82
N THR A 71 3.60 -7.17 -7.14
CA THR A 71 3.99 -7.46 -5.76
C THR A 71 5.17 -8.41 -5.71
N GLU A 72 5.80 -8.53 -4.54
CA GLU A 72 6.85 -9.52 -4.29
C GLU A 72 6.41 -10.96 -4.56
N GLU A 73 5.13 -11.24 -4.44
CA GLU A 73 4.56 -12.57 -4.69
C GLU A 73 4.24 -12.84 -6.17
N GLY A 74 4.42 -11.83 -7.03
CA GLY A 74 4.22 -11.96 -8.46
C GLY A 74 2.83 -11.54 -8.98
N GLU A 75 1.96 -11.03 -8.10
CA GLU A 75 0.66 -10.51 -8.52
C GLU A 75 0.85 -9.21 -9.29
N ALA A 76 0.46 -9.20 -10.54
CA ALA A 76 0.62 -8.05 -11.43
C ALA A 76 -0.71 -7.51 -11.90
N LEU A 77 -0.76 -6.20 -12.09
CA LEU A 77 -1.91 -5.45 -12.59
C LEU A 77 -1.42 -4.44 -13.62
N TYR A 78 -2.15 -4.29 -14.72
CA TYR A 78 -1.79 -3.39 -15.80
C TYR A 78 -2.96 -2.48 -16.17
N ALA A 79 -2.64 -1.28 -16.67
CA ALA A 79 -3.58 -0.48 -17.43
C ALA A 79 -3.83 -1.20 -18.77
N GLU A 80 -5.04 -1.67 -19.01
CA GLU A 80 -5.37 -2.54 -20.14
C GLU A 80 -5.01 -1.91 -21.51
N ARG A 81 -5.25 -0.62 -21.65
CA ARG A 81 -4.94 0.11 -22.89
C ARG A 81 -3.44 0.08 -23.21
N GLU A 82 -2.61 0.29 -22.18
CA GLU A 82 -1.16 0.28 -22.31
C GLU A 82 -0.64 -1.14 -22.55
N ARG A 83 -1.18 -2.10 -21.83
CA ARG A 83 -0.83 -3.51 -21.96
C ARG A 83 -1.03 -4.02 -23.39
N ALA A 84 -2.16 -3.68 -24.00
CA ALA A 84 -2.49 -4.11 -25.34
C ALA A 84 -1.54 -3.55 -26.41
N ALA A 85 -0.94 -2.39 -26.17
CA ALA A 85 -0.08 -1.68 -27.11
C ALA A 85 1.39 -2.08 -26.99
N LEU A 86 1.77 -2.92 -26.02
CA LEU A 86 3.17 -3.25 -25.73
C LEU A 86 3.53 -4.68 -26.13
N ASP A 87 4.81 -4.88 -26.41
CA ASP A 87 5.37 -6.21 -26.63
C ASP A 87 5.25 -7.06 -25.36
N GLN A 88 4.60 -8.23 -25.46
CA GLN A 88 4.30 -9.07 -24.32
C GLN A 88 5.54 -9.71 -23.68
N ASP A 89 6.58 -10.02 -24.48
CA ASP A 89 7.83 -10.55 -23.94
C ASP A 89 8.58 -9.49 -23.15
N TRP A 90 8.61 -8.26 -23.66
CA TRP A 90 9.19 -7.13 -22.95
C TRP A 90 8.47 -6.90 -21.61
N LEU A 91 7.13 -6.92 -21.64
CA LEU A 91 6.32 -6.69 -20.45
C LEU A 91 6.56 -7.76 -19.38
N LYS A 92 6.68 -9.02 -19.78
CA LYS A 92 7.00 -10.13 -18.88
C LYS A 92 8.36 -9.94 -18.22
N GLN A 93 9.38 -9.57 -18.99
CA GLN A 93 10.73 -9.32 -18.47
C GLN A 93 10.76 -8.12 -17.52
N ALA A 94 10.05 -7.05 -17.83
CA ALA A 94 9.93 -5.88 -16.99
C ALA A 94 9.26 -6.23 -15.65
N ALA A 95 8.19 -7.01 -15.67
CA ALA A 95 7.49 -7.48 -14.49
C ALA A 95 8.41 -8.36 -13.61
N GLU A 96 9.12 -9.30 -14.20
CA GLU A 96 10.05 -10.19 -13.48
C GLU A 96 11.19 -9.40 -12.82
N LYS A 97 11.71 -8.40 -13.50
CA LYS A 97 12.75 -7.50 -12.95
C LYS A 97 12.22 -6.75 -11.71
N GLU A 98 11.02 -6.19 -11.80
CA GLU A 98 10.43 -5.45 -10.69
C GLU A 98 10.04 -6.38 -9.52
N GLN A 99 9.62 -7.60 -9.80
CA GLN A 99 9.36 -8.59 -8.77
C GLN A 99 10.64 -8.95 -7.99
N ARG A 100 11.75 -9.14 -8.68
CA ARG A 100 13.06 -9.41 -8.03
C ARG A 100 13.46 -8.26 -7.14
N GLU A 101 13.24 -7.01 -7.57
CA GLU A 101 13.52 -5.83 -6.76
C GLU A 101 12.61 -5.78 -5.52
N ALA A 102 11.34 -6.12 -5.66
CA ALA A 102 10.41 -6.21 -4.53
C ALA A 102 10.87 -7.24 -3.49
N LEU A 103 11.32 -8.41 -3.94
CA LEU A 103 11.87 -9.45 -3.06
C LEU A 103 13.14 -8.99 -2.34
N ARG A 104 14.03 -8.30 -3.07
CA ARG A 104 15.24 -7.72 -2.48
C ARG A 104 14.90 -6.75 -1.36
N ARG A 105 13.92 -5.89 -1.57
CA ARG A 105 13.46 -4.92 -0.56
C ARG A 105 12.87 -5.62 0.67
N ARG A 106 12.13 -6.70 0.47
CA ARG A 106 11.61 -7.48 1.59
C ARG A 106 12.75 -8.05 2.44
N ASN A 107 13.82 -8.52 1.81
CA ASN A 107 15.01 -8.98 2.53
C ASN A 107 15.65 -7.86 3.35
N VAL A 108 15.73 -6.65 2.80
CA VAL A 108 16.24 -5.47 3.52
C VAL A 108 15.41 -5.15 4.75
N TYR A 109 14.08 -5.13 4.61
CA TYR A 109 13.17 -4.70 5.68
C TYR A 109 12.91 -5.79 6.72
N LEU A 110 12.78 -7.04 6.30
CA LEU A 110 12.29 -8.14 7.14
C LEU A 110 13.22 -9.37 7.14
N LYS A 111 14.43 -9.24 6.61
CA LYS A 111 15.44 -10.32 6.57
C LYS A 111 14.87 -11.61 5.96
N GLY A 112 14.10 -11.49 4.89
CA GLY A 112 13.49 -12.61 4.18
C GLY A 112 12.29 -13.26 4.86
N ARG A 113 11.80 -12.71 5.97
CA ARG A 113 10.60 -13.22 6.62
C ARG A 113 9.41 -13.13 5.67
N LYS A 114 8.69 -14.21 5.52
CA LYS A 114 7.50 -14.25 4.68
C LYS A 114 6.40 -13.37 5.25
N ARG A 115 5.56 -12.83 4.36
CA ARG A 115 4.39 -12.05 4.75
C ARG A 115 3.43 -12.92 5.58
N THR A 116 2.92 -12.32 6.66
CA THR A 116 1.86 -12.96 7.48
C THR A 116 0.63 -13.19 6.62
N SER A 117 0.07 -14.41 6.66
CA SER A 117 -1.15 -14.73 5.94
C SER A 117 -2.35 -13.98 6.49
N ALA A 118 -3.17 -13.44 5.58
CA ALA A 118 -4.43 -12.78 5.91
C ALA A 118 -5.62 -13.76 5.98
N LYS A 119 -5.36 -15.06 5.85
CA LYS A 119 -6.43 -16.09 5.79
C LYS A 119 -7.37 -16.02 6.99
N GLY A 120 -8.64 -15.79 6.72
CA GLY A 120 -9.69 -15.72 7.74
C GLY A 120 -9.60 -14.49 8.65
N ARG A 121 -8.68 -13.56 8.37
CA ARG A 121 -8.43 -12.35 9.16
C ARG A 121 -8.98 -11.12 8.47
N ARG A 122 -9.08 -10.03 9.22
CA ARG A 122 -9.27 -8.70 8.65
C ARG A 122 -7.91 -8.15 8.24
N ALA A 123 -7.78 -7.77 6.98
CA ALA A 123 -6.55 -7.19 6.42
C ALA A 123 -6.78 -5.72 6.13
N ILE A 124 -6.03 -4.84 6.79
CA ILE A 124 -6.06 -3.39 6.55
C ILE A 124 -4.83 -3.03 5.71
N VAL A 125 -5.05 -2.56 4.50
CA VAL A 125 -4.00 -2.14 3.57
C VAL A 125 -3.85 -0.63 3.65
N VAL A 126 -2.64 -0.15 3.89
CA VAL A 126 -2.36 1.26 4.19
C VAL A 126 -1.30 1.82 3.26
N ASP A 127 -1.55 3.02 2.73
CA ASP A 127 -0.55 3.84 2.06
C ASP A 127 -0.68 5.30 2.49
N ASP A 128 0.30 6.14 2.18
CA ASP A 128 0.33 7.56 2.56
C ASP A 128 -0.53 8.45 1.66
N GLY A 129 -1.11 7.90 0.63
CA GLY A 129 -2.02 8.50 -0.32
C GLY A 129 -2.02 7.72 -1.62
N VAL A 130 -2.99 8.00 -2.48
CA VAL A 130 -3.13 7.30 -3.75
C VAL A 130 -3.18 8.31 -4.88
N ALA A 131 -2.44 8.05 -5.95
CA ALA A 131 -2.51 8.78 -7.22
C ALA A 131 -3.28 7.96 -8.26
N THR A 132 -2.63 6.97 -8.88
CA THR A 132 -3.27 6.10 -9.89
C THR A 132 -3.96 4.88 -9.28
N GLY A 133 -3.50 4.45 -8.11
CA GLY A 133 -4.01 3.27 -7.44
C GLY A 133 -3.40 1.95 -7.88
N LEU A 134 -2.50 1.93 -8.86
CA LEU A 134 -1.95 0.68 -9.40
C LEU A 134 -1.22 -0.17 -8.36
N THR A 135 -0.33 0.42 -7.56
CA THR A 135 0.42 -0.30 -6.53
C THR A 135 -0.52 -0.83 -5.43
N LEU A 136 -1.45 -0.01 -4.97
CA LEU A 136 -2.42 -0.41 -3.96
C LEU A 136 -3.31 -1.54 -4.47
N ARG A 137 -3.78 -1.45 -5.71
CA ARG A 137 -4.61 -2.49 -6.33
C ARG A 137 -3.86 -3.81 -6.50
N ALA A 138 -2.57 -3.77 -6.85
CA ALA A 138 -1.72 -4.97 -6.89
C ALA A 138 -1.61 -5.62 -5.51
N ALA A 139 -1.44 -4.83 -4.46
CA ALA A 139 -1.43 -5.31 -3.07
C ALA A 139 -2.76 -5.99 -2.70
N LEU A 140 -3.89 -5.42 -3.11
CA LEU A 140 -5.22 -6.01 -2.89
C LEU A 140 -5.35 -7.38 -3.58
N LEU A 141 -4.84 -7.52 -4.80
CA LEU A 141 -4.84 -8.82 -5.50
C LEU A 141 -4.06 -9.87 -4.73
N SER A 142 -2.86 -9.55 -4.24
CA SER A 142 -2.06 -10.46 -3.42
C SER A 142 -2.80 -10.89 -2.17
N LEU A 143 -3.36 -9.95 -1.43
CA LEU A 143 -4.05 -10.24 -0.18
C LEU A 143 -5.36 -11.00 -0.38
N ARG A 144 -6.08 -10.74 -1.47
CA ARG A 144 -7.33 -11.45 -1.79
C ARG A 144 -7.08 -12.95 -1.97
N LYS A 145 -5.92 -13.34 -2.48
CA LYS A 145 -5.54 -14.77 -2.61
C LYS A 145 -5.43 -15.50 -1.27
N ASP A 146 -5.12 -14.79 -0.20
CA ASP A 146 -5.09 -15.35 1.15
C ASP A 146 -6.50 -15.70 1.68
N LYS A 147 -7.55 -15.25 1.00
CA LYS A 147 -8.96 -15.39 1.45
C LYS A 147 -9.18 -14.73 2.82
N PRO A 148 -8.93 -13.43 2.95
CA PRO A 148 -9.23 -12.72 4.19
C PRO A 148 -10.73 -12.71 4.47
N ARG A 149 -11.10 -12.58 5.74
CA ARG A 149 -12.50 -12.40 6.13
C ARG A 149 -13.04 -11.05 5.67
N GLU A 150 -12.21 -10.02 5.73
CA GLU A 150 -12.52 -8.67 5.26
C GLU A 150 -11.23 -8.02 4.78
N LEU A 151 -11.30 -7.33 3.64
CA LEU A 151 -10.21 -6.58 3.05
C LEU A 151 -10.55 -5.10 3.08
N ILE A 152 -9.78 -4.33 3.85
CA ILE A 152 -10.02 -2.91 4.12
C ILE A 152 -8.87 -2.10 3.52
N VAL A 153 -9.20 -1.03 2.82
CA VAL A 153 -8.23 -0.01 2.39
C VAL A 153 -8.33 1.17 3.34
N ALA A 154 -7.19 1.68 3.81
CA ALA A 154 -7.12 2.88 4.64
C ALA A 154 -6.06 3.82 4.06
N VAL A 155 -6.51 4.93 3.49
CA VAL A 155 -5.64 5.96 2.90
C VAL A 155 -6.16 7.35 3.27
N PRO A 156 -5.26 8.33 3.50
CA PRO A 156 -5.72 9.67 3.86
C PRO A 156 -6.35 10.42 2.69
N VAL A 157 -5.86 10.20 1.48
CA VAL A 157 -6.32 10.91 0.28
C VAL A 157 -6.23 10.02 -0.96
N ALA A 158 -7.22 10.15 -1.84
CA ALA A 158 -7.22 9.52 -3.16
C ALA A 158 -8.16 10.31 -4.09
N PRO A 159 -7.91 10.27 -5.42
CA PRO A 159 -8.87 10.82 -6.39
C PRO A 159 -10.21 10.09 -6.29
N TYR A 160 -11.28 10.82 -6.48
CA TYR A 160 -12.65 10.28 -6.37
C TYR A 160 -12.89 9.04 -7.26
N ASP A 161 -12.47 9.11 -8.50
CA ASP A 161 -12.61 8.01 -9.46
C ASP A 161 -11.82 6.75 -9.04
N VAL A 162 -10.64 6.94 -8.47
CA VAL A 162 -9.82 5.82 -7.95
C VAL A 162 -10.49 5.19 -6.73
N ILE A 163 -11.11 5.99 -5.86
CA ILE A 163 -11.87 5.47 -4.72
C ILE A 163 -12.99 4.54 -5.20
N GLN A 164 -13.70 4.91 -6.27
CA GLN A 164 -14.77 4.06 -6.82
C GLN A 164 -14.24 2.70 -7.28
N VAL A 165 -13.06 2.67 -7.92
CA VAL A 165 -12.39 1.43 -8.31
C VAL A 165 -12.03 0.61 -7.07
N LEU A 166 -11.44 1.22 -6.06
CA LEU A 166 -11.05 0.55 -4.83
C LEU A 166 -12.25 -0.05 -4.09
N ARG A 167 -13.39 0.62 -4.10
CA ARG A 167 -14.64 0.11 -3.49
C ARG A 167 -15.15 -1.15 -4.16
N ASN A 168 -14.82 -1.38 -5.43
CA ASN A 168 -15.17 -2.62 -6.13
C ASN A 168 -14.18 -3.75 -5.84
N GLU A 169 -12.97 -3.44 -5.39
CA GLU A 169 -11.88 -4.42 -5.19
C GLU A 169 -11.63 -4.75 -3.70
N ALA A 170 -12.08 -3.90 -2.79
CA ALA A 170 -12.01 -4.11 -1.35
C ALA A 170 -13.42 -4.18 -0.75
N ASP A 171 -13.53 -4.78 0.44
CA ASP A 171 -14.82 -4.85 1.15
C ASP A 171 -15.18 -3.51 1.80
N THR A 172 -14.16 -2.78 2.26
CA THR A 172 -14.32 -1.48 2.91
C THR A 172 -13.20 -0.54 2.48
N VAL A 173 -13.52 0.71 2.19
CA VAL A 173 -12.55 1.76 1.90
C VAL A 173 -12.74 2.90 2.89
N VAL A 174 -11.70 3.18 3.67
CA VAL A 174 -11.66 4.31 4.60
C VAL A 174 -10.73 5.36 4.01
N VAL A 175 -11.26 6.53 3.73
CA VAL A 175 -10.54 7.66 3.17
C VAL A 175 -10.91 8.92 3.97
N LEU A 176 -9.93 9.80 4.22
CA LEU A 176 -10.18 11.07 4.92
C LEU A 176 -10.60 12.17 3.96
N GLU A 177 -10.01 12.18 2.76
CA GLU A 177 -10.32 13.14 1.69
C GLU A 177 -10.57 12.41 0.37
N ASP A 178 -11.79 12.47 -0.12
CA ASP A 178 -12.20 11.99 -1.45
C ASP A 178 -12.26 13.17 -2.42
N ASP A 179 -11.12 13.63 -2.86
CA ASP A 179 -11.03 14.87 -3.60
C ASP A 179 -11.43 14.71 -5.08
N ARG A 180 -12.49 15.40 -5.48
CA ARG A 180 -12.93 15.47 -6.89
C ARG A 180 -12.00 16.36 -7.72
N GLU A 181 -11.33 17.31 -7.08
CA GLU A 181 -10.34 18.21 -7.65
C GLU A 181 -8.94 17.83 -7.16
N TYR A 182 -8.55 16.59 -7.41
CA TYR A 182 -7.28 16.06 -6.93
C TYR A 182 -6.10 16.96 -7.33
N LEU A 183 -5.24 17.28 -6.33
CA LEU A 183 -4.15 18.25 -6.49
C LEU A 183 -2.96 17.74 -7.33
N GLY A 184 -3.06 16.58 -7.93
CA GLY A 184 -2.06 16.03 -8.86
C GLY A 184 -0.96 15.21 -8.22
N ALA A 185 -0.71 15.35 -6.92
CA ALA A 185 0.30 14.58 -6.20
C ALA A 185 -0.08 14.40 -4.73
N VAL A 186 0.25 13.25 -4.16
CA VAL A 186 -0.01 12.92 -2.75
C VAL A 186 0.64 13.95 -1.82
N GLY A 187 1.89 14.33 -2.09
CA GLY A 187 2.64 15.29 -1.27
C GLY A 187 1.99 16.67 -1.15
N ALA A 188 1.12 17.05 -2.10
CA ALA A 188 0.40 18.32 -2.05
C ALA A 188 -0.59 18.42 -0.88
N TYR A 189 -0.96 17.28 -0.29
CA TYR A 189 -1.87 17.21 0.86
C TYR A 189 -1.16 17.24 2.22
N TYR A 190 0.16 17.35 2.22
CA TYR A 190 0.99 17.35 3.42
C TYR A 190 1.80 18.64 3.53
N ASP A 191 1.93 19.17 4.75
CA ASP A 191 2.84 20.27 5.04
C ASP A 191 4.30 19.80 5.01
N GLU A 192 4.55 18.63 5.63
CA GLU A 192 5.84 17.97 5.61
C GLU A 192 5.70 16.57 5.00
N PHE A 193 6.42 16.34 3.90
CA PHE A 193 6.39 15.08 3.17
C PHE A 193 7.80 14.64 2.75
N PRO A 194 8.72 14.47 3.73
CA PRO A 194 10.07 14.01 3.43
C PRO A 194 10.08 12.58 2.93
N GLN A 195 11.10 12.20 2.19
CA GLN A 195 11.31 10.80 1.83
C GLN A 195 11.56 9.97 3.09
N VAL A 196 10.89 8.82 3.18
CA VAL A 196 11.09 7.86 4.26
C VAL A 196 12.26 6.95 3.89
N SER A 197 13.24 6.83 4.78
CA SER A 197 14.42 5.99 4.55
C SER A 197 14.14 4.50 4.85
N ASP A 198 14.98 3.62 4.34
CA ASP A 198 14.93 2.19 4.67
C ASP A 198 15.17 1.98 6.18
N GLU A 199 16.06 2.75 6.78
CA GLU A 199 16.36 2.69 8.23
C GLU A 199 15.12 3.03 9.06
N GLU A 200 14.35 4.04 8.64
CA GLU A 200 13.09 4.42 9.30
C GLU A 200 12.06 3.29 9.22
N VAL A 201 11.92 2.66 8.06
CA VAL A 201 11.03 1.50 7.87
C VAL A 201 11.42 0.37 8.83
N ILE A 202 12.71 0.02 8.87
CA ILE A 202 13.23 -1.04 9.74
C ILE A 202 12.98 -0.69 11.20
N ARG A 203 13.24 0.54 11.61
CA ARG A 203 13.01 1.02 12.98
C ARG A 203 11.55 0.88 13.38
N LEU A 204 10.62 1.30 12.55
CA LEU A 204 9.17 1.21 12.81
C LEU A 204 8.70 -0.25 12.93
N LEU A 205 9.20 -1.13 12.06
CA LEU A 205 8.89 -2.56 12.13
C LEU A 205 9.41 -3.20 13.42
N GLN A 206 10.60 -2.82 13.87
CA GLN A 206 11.17 -3.31 15.13
C GLN A 206 10.38 -2.82 16.34
N GLN A 207 9.96 -1.55 16.33
CA GLN A 207 9.13 -0.99 17.41
C GLN A 207 7.75 -1.65 17.47
N SER A 208 7.17 -2.02 16.31
CA SER A 208 5.88 -2.69 16.27
C SER A 208 5.89 -4.08 16.87
N LYS A 209 7.04 -4.80 16.84
CA LYS A 209 7.18 -6.14 17.44
C LYS A 209 7.09 -6.16 18.95
N ASN A 210 7.19 -5.02 19.61
CA ASN A 210 7.08 -4.91 21.06
C ASN A 210 5.63 -5.01 21.56
N LEU A 211 4.68 -5.30 20.65
CA LEU A 211 3.26 -5.52 20.98
C LEU A 211 2.87 -6.99 21.09
N GLU A 212 3.80 -7.93 20.86
CA GLU A 212 3.58 -9.37 21.03
C GLU A 212 3.78 -9.83 22.46
#